data_466680ecac3122334817d317b9299d54
#
_entry.id   466680ecac3122334817d317b9299d54
#
_cell.length_a   1.000
_cell.length_b   1.000
_cell.length_c   1.000
_cell.angle_alpha   90.00
_cell.angle_beta   90.00
_cell.angle_gamma   90.00
#
_symmetry.space_group_name_H-M   'P 1'
#
loop_
_entity.id
_entity.type
_entity.pdbx_description
1 polymer ?
#
loop_
_entity_poly.entity_id
_entity_poly.type
_entity_poly.pdbx_seq_one_letter_code
_entity_poly.pdbx_strand_id
1 'polypeptide(L)'
;MTEATQIQAMLERNQVVPVIVLARSRTGSNLLVSLLNSHPQIRVRGEKCSRLAGREVGEVLLDAFSTRSPRVRIAGFKVFYYHPNDDSSETLWQILLGLSGLKVIHLKRENILKTLVSRKIASVEDVWKNKAASQQERSQELPTVRFSEKELADGFAQTRAWENWGEELFQHQPTFSLTYEDLVQQRREMMSRVFAFLGVDDLGTETVLEKQNTRSLHEVIENYQELRSAFTESPWSRFFTD
;
A
#
# COMPACT_ATOMS: atom_id res chain seq x y z
N MET A 1 -10.93 28.51 10.03
CA MET A 1 -9.99 28.02 8.98
C MET A 1 -10.25 26.53 8.89
N THR A 2 -10.46 25.98 7.69
CA THR A 2 -10.69 24.53 7.53
C THR A 2 -9.41 23.75 7.79
N GLU A 3 -9.53 22.46 8.12
CA GLU A 3 -8.36 21.58 8.32
C GLU A 3 -7.47 21.52 7.07
N ALA A 4 -8.07 21.39 5.88
CA ALA A 4 -7.33 21.46 4.61
C ALA A 4 -6.52 22.75 4.47
N THR A 5 -7.09 23.92 4.84
CA THR A 5 -6.38 25.22 4.79
C THR A 5 -5.19 25.25 5.75
N GLN A 6 -5.31 24.66 6.95
CA GLN A 6 -4.20 24.61 7.91
C GLN A 6 -3.06 23.73 7.41
N ILE A 7 -3.39 22.57 6.85
CA ILE A 7 -2.41 21.65 6.26
C ILE A 7 -1.72 22.34 5.07
N GLN A 8 -2.49 22.95 4.19
CA GLN A 8 -1.96 23.67 3.03
C GLN A 8 -0.97 24.78 3.43
N ALA A 9 -1.33 25.60 4.41
CA ALA A 9 -0.47 26.66 4.92
C ALA A 9 0.84 26.12 5.54
N MET A 10 0.77 24.96 6.21
CA MET A 10 1.96 24.28 6.74
C MET A 10 2.88 23.77 5.63
N LEU A 11 2.31 23.16 4.58
CA LEU A 11 3.05 22.64 3.42
C LEU A 11 3.77 23.78 2.67
N GLU A 12 3.06 24.88 2.40
CA GLU A 12 3.61 26.05 1.73
C GLU A 12 4.74 26.72 2.53
N ARG A 13 4.52 26.93 3.82
CA ARG A 13 5.55 27.50 4.70
C ARG A 13 6.83 26.67 4.72
N ASN A 14 6.70 25.35 4.66
CA ASN A 14 7.84 24.44 4.69
C ASN A 14 8.36 24.09 3.27
N GLN A 15 7.74 24.61 2.21
CA GLN A 15 8.05 24.29 0.82
C GLN A 15 8.03 22.77 0.53
N VAL A 16 7.05 22.09 1.06
CA VAL A 16 6.89 20.63 0.95
C VAL A 16 5.75 20.29 0.01
N VAL A 17 6.01 19.43 -0.96
CA VAL A 17 5.00 18.84 -1.84
C VAL A 17 4.39 17.61 -1.15
N PRO A 18 3.07 17.57 -0.94
CA PRO A 18 2.41 16.44 -0.34
C PRO A 18 2.36 15.25 -1.31
N VAL A 19 2.61 14.04 -0.78
CA VAL A 19 2.48 12.80 -1.53
C VAL A 19 1.73 11.75 -0.71
N ILE A 20 0.90 10.96 -1.38
CA ILE A 20 0.36 9.72 -0.81
C ILE A 20 0.77 8.52 -1.65
N VAL A 21 1.02 7.39 -0.98
CA VAL A 21 1.13 6.08 -1.62
C VAL A 21 -0.21 5.37 -1.39
N LEU A 22 -1.06 5.40 -2.42
CA LEU A 22 -2.36 4.74 -2.43
C LEU A 22 -2.19 3.28 -2.83
N ALA A 23 -2.72 2.38 -2.04
CA ALA A 23 -2.57 0.94 -2.28
C ALA A 23 -3.60 0.11 -1.52
N ARG A 24 -3.54 -1.20 -1.70
CA ARG A 24 -4.09 -2.20 -0.79
C ARG A 24 -2.96 -2.74 0.10
N SER A 25 -3.28 -3.29 1.27
CA SER A 25 -2.29 -4.05 2.05
C SER A 25 -1.72 -5.24 1.25
N ARG A 26 -0.47 -5.59 1.48
CA ARG A 26 0.25 -6.71 0.83
C ARG A 26 0.54 -6.54 -0.68
N THR A 27 0.50 -5.32 -1.19
CA THR A 27 0.91 -4.98 -2.57
C THR A 27 2.39 -4.59 -2.69
N GLY A 28 3.20 -4.73 -1.65
CA GLY A 28 4.60 -4.30 -1.66
C GLY A 28 4.81 -2.83 -1.30
N SER A 29 3.81 -2.17 -0.71
CA SER A 29 3.88 -0.76 -0.32
C SER A 29 5.01 -0.44 0.66
N ASN A 30 5.42 -1.39 1.53
CA ASN A 30 6.58 -1.21 2.40
C ASN A 30 7.89 -1.13 1.60
N LEU A 31 8.05 -1.95 0.55
CA LEU A 31 9.20 -1.88 -0.34
C LEU A 31 9.28 -0.51 -1.01
N LEU A 32 8.17 -0.05 -1.62
CA LEU A 32 8.12 1.26 -2.25
C LEU A 32 8.44 2.39 -1.27
N VAL A 33 7.84 2.37 -0.07
CA VAL A 33 8.13 3.38 0.98
C VAL A 33 9.59 3.34 1.41
N SER A 34 10.20 2.17 1.53
CA SER A 34 11.64 2.04 1.85
C SER A 34 12.51 2.66 0.75
N LEU A 35 12.19 2.37 -0.52
CA LEU A 35 12.90 2.92 -1.68
C LEU A 35 12.74 4.44 -1.78
N LEU A 36 11.56 5.00 -1.52
CA LEU A 36 11.32 6.44 -1.46
C LEU A 36 12.13 7.10 -0.34
N ASN A 37 12.14 6.49 0.84
CA ASN A 37 12.85 7.03 2.00
C ASN A 37 14.37 6.88 1.94
N SER A 38 14.94 6.14 0.97
CA SER A 38 16.38 6.16 0.72
C SER A 38 16.84 7.48 0.10
N HIS A 39 15.92 8.26 -0.47
CA HIS A 39 16.22 9.57 -1.02
C HIS A 39 16.19 10.66 0.06
N PRO A 40 17.24 11.51 0.21
CA PRO A 40 17.36 12.46 1.32
C PRO A 40 16.29 13.58 1.33
N GLN A 41 15.66 13.85 0.19
CA GLN A 41 14.61 14.87 0.07
C GLN A 41 13.19 14.31 0.23
N ILE A 42 13.03 12.99 0.43
CA ILE A 42 11.72 12.34 0.51
C ILE A 42 11.51 11.78 1.91
N ARG A 43 10.30 12.00 2.45
CA ARG A 43 9.86 11.41 3.71
C ARG A 43 8.44 10.88 3.59
N VAL A 44 8.29 9.58 3.34
CA VAL A 44 7.00 8.89 3.31
C VAL A 44 6.86 8.03 4.55
N ARG A 45 5.82 8.28 5.34
CA ARG A 45 5.51 7.55 6.57
C ARG A 45 4.69 6.28 6.28
N GLY A 46 4.53 5.44 7.28
CA GLY A 46 3.66 4.27 7.24
C GLY A 46 2.17 4.66 7.21
N GLU A 47 1.33 3.78 7.68
CA GLU A 47 -0.14 3.87 7.66
C GLU A 47 -0.68 4.82 8.75
N LYS A 48 -0.37 6.11 8.65
CA LYS A 48 -0.72 7.11 9.67
C LYS A 48 -2.23 7.22 9.90
N CYS A 49 -3.02 7.03 8.85
CA CYS A 49 -4.48 7.11 8.90
C CYS A 49 -5.16 5.72 9.01
N SER A 50 -4.42 4.66 9.38
CA SER A 50 -5.05 3.33 9.52
C SER A 50 -6.10 3.27 10.64
N ARG A 51 -5.86 4.01 11.71
CA ARG A 51 -6.79 4.25 12.81
C ARG A 51 -6.60 5.68 13.32
N LEU A 52 -7.71 6.38 13.48
CA LEU A 52 -7.70 7.73 14.04
C LEU A 52 -7.60 7.71 15.56
N ALA A 53 -8.15 6.68 16.21
CA ALA A 53 -8.16 6.50 17.66
C ALA A 53 -8.78 7.72 18.40
N GLY A 54 -9.88 8.25 17.84
CA GLY A 54 -10.60 9.40 18.36
C GLY A 54 -9.94 10.77 18.11
N ARG A 55 -8.88 10.83 17.30
CA ARG A 55 -8.27 12.10 16.88
C ARG A 55 -8.97 12.66 15.63
N GLU A 56 -8.95 13.97 15.50
CA GLU A 56 -9.41 14.62 14.28
C GLU A 56 -8.51 14.27 13.09
N VAL A 57 -9.10 14.09 11.91
CA VAL A 57 -8.38 13.73 10.69
C VAL A 57 -7.30 14.77 10.36
N GLY A 58 -7.62 16.06 10.52
CA GLY A 58 -6.67 17.14 10.28
C GLY A 58 -5.42 17.09 11.14
N GLU A 59 -5.55 16.74 12.41
CA GLU A 59 -4.41 16.56 13.32
C GLU A 59 -3.49 15.42 12.86
N VAL A 60 -4.09 14.29 12.46
CA VAL A 60 -3.36 13.15 11.95
C VAL A 60 -2.63 13.49 10.67
N LEU A 61 -3.26 14.25 9.77
CA LEU A 61 -2.66 14.66 8.51
C LEU A 61 -1.57 15.72 8.71
N LEU A 62 -1.73 16.67 9.64
CA LEU A 62 -0.68 17.61 10.01
C LEU A 62 0.58 16.87 10.50
N ASP A 63 0.41 15.84 11.36
CA ASP A 63 1.54 14.99 11.75
C ASP A 63 2.11 14.22 10.55
N ALA A 64 1.25 13.62 9.73
CA ALA A 64 1.66 12.78 8.61
C ALA A 64 2.52 13.53 7.57
N PHE A 65 2.19 14.78 7.28
CA PHE A 65 2.94 15.64 6.36
C PHE A 65 4.07 16.44 7.02
N SER A 66 4.16 16.46 8.35
CA SER A 66 5.20 17.22 9.04
C SER A 66 6.61 16.69 8.76
N THR A 67 7.57 17.57 8.66
CA THR A 67 8.99 17.23 8.54
C THR A 67 9.85 18.07 9.49
N ARG A 68 10.89 17.45 10.06
CA ARG A 68 11.86 18.14 10.93
C ARG A 68 13.13 18.53 10.18
N SER A 69 13.33 18.00 8.98
CA SER A 69 14.51 18.24 8.17
C SER A 69 14.24 19.27 7.08
N PRO A 70 15.01 20.36 7.00
CA PRO A 70 14.87 21.34 5.95
C PRO A 70 15.27 20.82 4.54
N ARG A 71 15.88 19.63 4.48
CA ARG A 71 16.24 18.97 3.22
C ARG A 71 15.04 18.28 2.57
N VAL A 72 14.01 17.93 3.35
CA VAL A 72 12.84 17.21 2.83
C VAL A 72 11.98 18.17 2.01
N ARG A 73 11.77 17.80 0.76
CA ARG A 73 10.93 18.51 -0.22
C ARG A 73 9.62 17.79 -0.51
N ILE A 74 9.60 16.48 -0.29
CA ILE A 74 8.44 15.61 -0.51
C ILE A 74 8.11 14.94 0.81
N ALA A 75 6.91 15.16 1.33
CA ALA A 75 6.46 14.49 2.55
C ALA A 75 5.07 13.87 2.38
N GLY A 76 4.86 12.75 3.04
CA GLY A 76 3.58 12.07 2.98
C GLY A 76 3.55 10.74 3.71
N PHE A 77 2.61 9.92 3.32
CA PHE A 77 2.36 8.63 3.97
C PHE A 77 1.71 7.64 3.01
N LYS A 78 1.72 6.37 3.39
CA LYS A 78 0.93 5.37 2.67
C LYS A 78 -0.47 5.26 3.29
N VAL A 79 -1.46 5.12 2.42
CA VAL A 79 -2.87 4.98 2.76
C VAL A 79 -3.50 3.86 1.95
N PHE A 80 -4.39 3.09 2.58
CA PHE A 80 -5.13 2.06 1.89
C PHE A 80 -6.55 2.52 1.60
N TYR A 81 -7.18 1.95 0.56
CA TYR A 81 -8.52 2.33 0.10
C TYR A 81 -9.59 2.31 1.20
N TYR A 82 -9.39 1.48 2.22
CA TYR A 82 -10.32 1.26 3.33
C TYR A 82 -9.91 1.96 4.64
N HIS A 83 -8.98 2.91 4.58
CA HIS A 83 -8.61 3.74 5.74
C HIS A 83 -9.54 4.96 5.85
N PRO A 84 -9.79 5.39 7.07
CA PRO A 84 -9.47 4.76 8.36
C PRO A 84 -10.34 3.52 8.64
N ASN A 85 -9.86 2.60 9.49
CA ASN A 85 -10.60 1.38 9.85
C ASN A 85 -11.58 1.58 11.02
N ASP A 86 -11.47 2.69 11.72
CA ASP A 86 -12.25 3.02 12.93
C ASP A 86 -13.12 4.27 12.76
N ASP A 87 -13.19 4.81 11.57
CA ASP A 87 -14.04 5.92 11.19
C ASP A 87 -14.63 5.64 9.80
N SER A 88 -15.93 5.81 9.66
CA SER A 88 -16.64 5.71 8.40
C SER A 88 -16.74 7.03 7.64
N SER A 89 -16.17 8.13 8.19
CA SER A 89 -16.23 9.44 7.59
C SER A 89 -15.37 9.53 6.31
N GLU A 90 -15.85 10.23 5.32
CA GLU A 90 -15.13 10.54 4.09
C GLU A 90 -14.16 11.72 4.25
N THR A 91 -14.04 12.26 5.46
CA THR A 91 -13.28 13.49 5.76
C THR A 91 -11.83 13.38 5.31
N LEU A 92 -11.20 12.21 5.51
CA LEU A 92 -9.82 11.97 5.05
C LEU A 92 -9.66 12.24 3.55
N TRP A 93 -10.55 11.68 2.75
CA TRP A 93 -10.47 11.80 1.29
C TRP A 93 -10.80 13.20 0.82
N GLN A 94 -11.80 13.85 1.43
CA GLN A 94 -12.16 15.23 1.13
C GLN A 94 -11.01 16.21 1.41
N ILE A 95 -10.33 16.05 2.55
CA ILE A 95 -9.15 16.88 2.87
C ILE A 95 -8.03 16.63 1.88
N LEU A 96 -7.71 15.36 1.57
CA LEU A 96 -6.64 15.04 0.60
C LEU A 96 -6.93 15.62 -0.78
N LEU A 97 -8.17 15.50 -1.27
CA LEU A 97 -8.58 16.10 -2.55
C LEU A 97 -8.48 17.63 -2.57
N GLY A 98 -8.66 18.26 -1.42
CA GLY A 98 -8.56 19.73 -1.28
C GLY A 98 -7.12 20.26 -1.20
N LEU A 99 -6.10 19.37 -1.09
CA LEU A 99 -4.70 19.82 -1.02
C LEU A 99 -4.16 20.17 -2.40
N SER A 100 -3.70 21.41 -2.55
CA SER A 100 -3.02 21.84 -3.77
C SER A 100 -1.67 21.14 -3.92
N GLY A 101 -1.39 20.67 -5.13
CA GLY A 101 -0.12 20.01 -5.45
C GLY A 101 0.05 18.61 -4.86
N LEU A 102 -1.03 18.00 -4.33
CA LEU A 102 -0.99 16.60 -3.91
C LEU A 102 -0.58 15.73 -5.09
N LYS A 103 0.44 14.89 -4.89
CA LYS A 103 0.85 13.85 -5.83
C LYS A 103 0.43 12.48 -5.30
N VAL A 104 -0.08 11.64 -6.17
CA VAL A 104 -0.53 10.28 -5.83
C VAL A 104 0.38 9.26 -6.49
N ILE A 105 0.96 8.35 -5.72
CA ILE A 105 1.61 7.15 -6.25
C ILE A 105 0.65 5.99 -6.02
N HIS A 106 0.04 5.49 -7.09
CA HIS A 106 -0.95 4.42 -7.03
C HIS A 106 -0.28 3.08 -7.27
N LEU A 107 0.01 2.35 -6.19
CA LEU A 107 0.66 1.04 -6.26
C LEU A 107 -0.37 -0.09 -6.29
N LYS A 108 -0.35 -0.87 -7.35
CA LYS A 108 -1.17 -2.05 -7.55
C LYS A 108 -0.33 -3.33 -7.54
N ARG A 109 -0.99 -4.46 -7.54
CA ARG A 109 -0.35 -5.76 -7.75
C ARG A 109 -1.11 -6.51 -8.84
N GLU A 110 -0.41 -6.93 -9.89
CA GLU A 110 -1.04 -7.61 -11.03
C GLU A 110 -1.71 -8.90 -10.61
N ASN A 111 -0.97 -9.75 -9.89
CA ASN A 111 -1.51 -11.00 -9.36
C ASN A 111 -2.19 -10.77 -8.00
N ILE A 112 -3.52 -10.54 -8.02
CA ILE A 112 -4.31 -10.29 -6.80
C ILE A 112 -4.34 -11.53 -5.90
N LEU A 113 -4.29 -12.76 -6.45
CA LEU A 113 -4.27 -13.98 -5.66
C LEU A 113 -3.06 -13.99 -4.70
N LYS A 114 -1.88 -13.58 -5.18
CA LYS A 114 -0.68 -13.44 -4.34
C LYS A 114 -0.87 -12.44 -3.20
N THR A 115 -1.69 -11.41 -3.40
CA THR A 115 -2.06 -10.43 -2.36
C THR A 115 -2.98 -11.05 -1.31
N LEU A 116 -4.01 -11.79 -1.76
CA LEU A 116 -4.98 -12.46 -0.87
C LEU A 116 -4.29 -13.53 -0.02
N VAL A 117 -3.47 -14.35 -0.65
CA VAL A 117 -2.65 -15.39 0.03
C VAL A 117 -1.74 -14.76 1.08
N SER A 118 -0.96 -13.74 0.71
CA SER A 118 -0.07 -13.05 1.65
C SER A 118 -0.81 -12.44 2.84
N ARG A 119 -2.04 -11.93 2.62
CA ARG A 119 -2.88 -11.40 3.70
C ARG A 119 -3.39 -12.51 4.63
N LYS A 120 -3.85 -13.63 4.05
CA LYS A 120 -4.38 -14.76 4.84
C LYS A 120 -3.28 -15.41 5.67
N ILE A 121 -2.08 -15.60 5.11
CA ILE A 121 -0.90 -16.07 5.85
C ILE A 121 -0.60 -15.13 7.02
N ALA A 122 -0.52 -13.82 6.79
CA ALA A 122 -0.22 -12.86 7.85
C ALA A 122 -1.25 -12.92 8.99
N SER A 123 -2.54 -13.08 8.69
CA SER A 123 -3.57 -13.23 9.72
C SER A 123 -3.42 -14.53 10.52
N VAL A 124 -3.01 -15.61 9.88
CA VAL A 124 -2.71 -16.90 10.57
C VAL A 124 -1.49 -16.73 11.47
N GLU A 125 -0.41 -16.15 10.97
CA GLU A 125 0.81 -15.90 11.75
C GLU A 125 0.55 -14.99 12.96
N ASP A 126 -0.27 -13.95 12.84
CA ASP A 126 -0.61 -13.08 13.96
C ASP A 126 -1.42 -13.80 15.03
N VAL A 127 -2.34 -14.69 14.63
CA VAL A 127 -3.08 -15.56 15.57
C VAL A 127 -2.12 -16.54 16.28
N TRP A 128 -1.14 -17.10 15.55
CA TRP A 128 -0.15 -18.01 16.12
C TRP A 128 0.81 -17.32 17.08
N LYS A 129 1.32 -16.13 16.73
CA LYS A 129 2.17 -15.31 17.61
C LYS A 129 1.46 -14.94 18.90
N ASN A 130 0.19 -14.58 18.84
CA ASN A 130 -0.61 -14.25 20.01
C ASN A 130 -0.89 -15.48 20.90
N LYS A 131 -0.97 -16.69 20.33
CA LYS A 131 -1.12 -17.96 21.07
C LYS A 131 0.23 -18.47 21.60
N ALA A 132 1.32 -18.32 20.83
CA ALA A 132 2.65 -18.78 21.19
C ALA A 132 3.37 -17.93 22.24
N ALA A 133 2.84 -16.74 22.58
CA ALA A 133 3.30 -16.02 23.77
C ALA A 133 3.12 -16.81 25.07
N SER A 134 2.41 -17.95 25.03
CA SER A 134 2.16 -18.87 26.14
C SER A 134 2.85 -20.26 26.01
N GLN A 135 3.48 -20.61 24.90
CA GLN A 135 4.13 -21.92 24.71
C GLN A 135 5.30 -21.90 23.72
N GLN A 136 6.37 -22.54 24.10
CA GLN A 136 7.74 -22.53 23.54
C GLN A 136 7.94 -23.42 22.30
N GLU A 137 6.92 -23.65 21.45
CA GLU A 137 7.02 -24.47 20.24
C GLU A 137 6.78 -23.64 18.97
N ARG A 138 7.88 -23.17 18.38
CA ARG A 138 7.87 -22.66 16.99
C ARG A 138 7.96 -23.86 16.05
N SER A 139 6.84 -24.27 15.47
CA SER A 139 6.89 -25.14 14.30
C SER A 139 7.61 -24.40 13.16
N GLN A 140 8.61 -25.04 12.56
CA GLN A 140 9.39 -24.49 11.43
C GLN A 140 8.61 -24.51 10.11
N GLU A 141 7.39 -25.06 10.09
CA GLU A 141 6.58 -25.12 8.88
C GLU A 141 5.86 -23.79 8.64
N LEU A 142 6.12 -23.21 7.46
CA LEU A 142 5.41 -22.03 7.00
C LEU A 142 3.93 -22.38 6.76
N PRO A 143 2.98 -21.57 7.24
CA PRO A 143 1.56 -21.89 7.17
C PRO A 143 1.08 -22.03 5.73
N THR A 144 0.21 -23.02 5.50
CA THR A 144 -0.63 -23.12 4.31
C THR A 144 -1.98 -22.47 4.56
N VAL A 145 -2.71 -22.19 3.50
CA VAL A 145 -4.03 -21.55 3.56
C VAL A 145 -5.01 -22.23 2.61
N ARG A 146 -6.27 -22.30 3.04
CA ARG A 146 -7.38 -22.80 2.21
C ARG A 146 -8.34 -21.66 1.92
N PHE A 147 -8.89 -21.59 0.70
CA PHE A 147 -9.90 -20.61 0.29
C PHE A 147 -11.15 -21.30 -0.23
N SER A 148 -12.31 -20.67 -0.07
CA SER A 148 -13.47 -21.00 -0.87
C SER A 148 -13.43 -20.21 -2.19
N GLU A 149 -14.13 -20.71 -3.21
CA GLU A 149 -14.31 -19.99 -4.50
C GLU A 149 -14.91 -18.60 -4.27
N LYS A 150 -15.95 -18.53 -3.42
CA LYS A 150 -16.61 -17.28 -3.08
C LYS A 150 -15.66 -16.27 -2.45
N GLU A 151 -14.83 -16.70 -1.49
CA GLU A 151 -13.84 -15.84 -0.83
C GLU A 151 -12.85 -15.24 -1.83
N LEU A 152 -12.39 -16.02 -2.82
CA LEU A 152 -11.50 -15.53 -3.86
C LEU A 152 -12.22 -14.60 -4.84
N ALA A 153 -13.40 -14.97 -5.32
CA ALA A 153 -14.19 -14.15 -6.25
C ALA A 153 -14.49 -12.78 -5.63
N ASP A 154 -14.98 -12.76 -4.39
CA ASP A 154 -15.25 -11.52 -3.65
C ASP A 154 -13.95 -10.71 -3.45
N GLY A 155 -12.85 -11.38 -3.12
CA GLY A 155 -11.55 -10.72 -2.92
C GLY A 155 -10.98 -10.10 -4.19
N PHE A 156 -11.14 -10.75 -5.33
CA PHE A 156 -10.75 -10.22 -6.64
C PHE A 156 -11.61 -9.02 -7.04
N ALA A 157 -12.93 -9.19 -6.98
CA ALA A 157 -13.89 -8.13 -7.31
C ALA A 157 -13.70 -6.90 -6.44
N GLN A 158 -13.59 -7.09 -5.13
CA GLN A 158 -13.37 -5.99 -4.19
C GLN A 158 -12.05 -5.27 -4.44
N THR A 159 -10.97 -5.99 -4.79
CA THR A 159 -9.69 -5.35 -5.06
C THR A 159 -9.79 -4.46 -6.31
N ARG A 160 -10.41 -4.95 -7.38
CA ARG A 160 -10.63 -4.17 -8.59
C ARG A 160 -11.55 -2.97 -8.36
N ALA A 161 -12.61 -3.16 -7.57
CA ALA A 161 -13.49 -2.06 -7.19
C ALA A 161 -12.73 -0.95 -6.45
N TRP A 162 -11.84 -1.29 -5.52
CA TRP A 162 -11.01 -0.32 -4.82
C TRP A 162 -9.99 0.38 -5.74
N GLU A 163 -9.37 -0.37 -6.65
CA GLU A 163 -8.42 0.20 -7.61
C GLU A 163 -9.11 1.21 -8.54
N ASN A 164 -10.26 0.84 -9.09
CA ASN A 164 -11.07 1.72 -9.96
C ASN A 164 -11.58 2.96 -9.18
N TRP A 165 -12.07 2.76 -7.96
CA TRP A 165 -12.49 3.86 -7.10
C TRP A 165 -11.34 4.85 -6.84
N GLY A 166 -10.14 4.33 -6.56
CA GLY A 166 -8.97 5.18 -6.34
C GLY A 166 -8.56 5.96 -7.60
N GLU A 167 -8.66 5.35 -8.78
CA GLU A 167 -8.42 6.01 -10.08
C GLU A 167 -9.44 7.13 -10.34
N GLU A 168 -10.71 6.86 -10.09
CA GLU A 168 -11.78 7.84 -10.24
C GLU A 168 -11.64 8.99 -9.23
N LEU A 169 -11.39 8.67 -7.95
CA LEU A 169 -11.25 9.66 -6.90
C LEU A 169 -10.15 10.66 -7.19
N PHE A 170 -9.00 10.20 -7.68
CA PHE A 170 -7.82 11.02 -7.93
C PHE A 170 -7.61 11.36 -9.41
N GLN A 171 -8.64 11.23 -10.27
CA GLN A 171 -8.53 11.47 -11.72
C GLN A 171 -8.04 12.88 -12.10
N HIS A 172 -8.22 13.87 -11.22
CA HIS A 172 -7.80 15.26 -11.42
C HIS A 172 -6.49 15.61 -10.69
N GLN A 173 -5.92 14.66 -9.94
CA GLN A 173 -4.64 14.84 -9.25
C GLN A 173 -3.50 14.24 -10.08
N PRO A 174 -2.29 14.84 -10.06
CA PRO A 174 -1.11 14.19 -10.62
C PRO A 174 -0.92 12.80 -10.00
N THR A 175 -1.09 11.76 -10.82
CA THR A 175 -1.03 10.37 -10.37
C THR A 175 -0.03 9.57 -11.18
N PHE A 176 0.86 8.86 -10.49
CA PHE A 176 1.78 7.88 -11.06
C PHE A 176 1.37 6.47 -10.66
N SER A 177 0.88 5.70 -11.62
CA SER A 177 0.50 4.30 -11.39
C SER A 177 1.66 3.36 -11.71
N LEU A 178 1.89 2.39 -10.81
CA LEU A 178 2.89 1.34 -11.01
C LEU A 178 2.39 0.03 -10.39
N THR A 179 2.99 -1.09 -10.84
CA THR A 179 2.73 -2.40 -10.24
C THR A 179 3.89 -2.84 -9.35
N TYR A 180 3.61 -3.75 -8.42
CA TYR A 180 4.64 -4.40 -7.63
C TYR A 180 5.61 -5.18 -8.52
N GLU A 181 5.08 -5.81 -9.54
CA GLU A 181 5.83 -6.61 -10.50
C GLU A 181 6.84 -5.74 -11.25
N ASP A 182 6.44 -4.59 -11.78
CA ASP A 182 7.36 -3.61 -12.41
C ASP A 182 8.42 -3.12 -11.41
N LEU A 183 7.99 -2.79 -10.19
CA LEU A 183 8.91 -2.30 -9.14
C LEU A 183 9.99 -3.33 -8.79
N VAL A 184 9.68 -4.63 -8.84
CA VAL A 184 10.65 -5.69 -8.53
C VAL A 184 11.53 -6.03 -9.74
N GLN A 185 10.95 -6.12 -10.93
CA GLN A 185 11.64 -6.53 -12.15
C GLN A 185 12.51 -5.41 -12.75
N GLN A 186 12.01 -4.17 -12.69
CA GLN A 186 12.62 -2.99 -13.31
C GLN A 186 12.89 -1.88 -12.27
N ARG A 187 13.35 -2.25 -11.08
CA ARG A 187 13.48 -1.36 -9.92
C ARG A 187 14.12 -0.02 -10.24
N ARG A 188 15.29 -0.05 -10.88
CA ARG A 188 16.07 1.16 -11.16
C ARG A 188 15.30 2.12 -12.07
N GLU A 189 14.79 1.60 -13.18
CA GLU A 189 14.03 2.39 -14.16
C GLU A 189 12.74 2.94 -13.53
N MET A 190 12.00 2.09 -12.83
CA MET A 190 10.75 2.49 -12.18
C MET A 190 10.97 3.57 -11.14
N MET A 191 12.01 3.45 -10.30
CA MET A 191 12.31 4.47 -9.30
C MET A 191 12.80 5.78 -9.93
N SER A 192 13.56 5.73 -11.02
CA SER A 192 13.95 6.92 -11.79
C SER A 192 12.70 7.69 -12.28
N ARG A 193 11.71 6.97 -12.84
CA ARG A 193 10.43 7.55 -13.27
C ARG A 193 9.63 8.12 -12.09
N VAL A 194 9.62 7.45 -10.95
CA VAL A 194 8.97 7.95 -9.72
C VAL A 194 9.65 9.23 -9.23
N PHE A 195 10.99 9.30 -9.22
CA PHE A 195 11.71 10.51 -8.81
C PHE A 195 11.46 11.68 -9.76
N ALA A 196 11.46 11.42 -11.08
CA ALA A 196 11.08 12.43 -12.08
C ALA A 196 9.64 12.93 -11.87
N PHE A 197 8.69 12.04 -11.60
CA PHE A 197 7.31 12.40 -11.24
C PHE A 197 7.25 13.26 -9.98
N LEU A 198 8.02 12.92 -8.95
CA LEU A 198 8.07 13.69 -7.71
C LEU A 198 8.80 15.04 -7.88
N GLY A 199 9.65 15.18 -8.89
CA GLY A 199 10.43 16.39 -9.15
C GLY A 199 11.70 16.48 -8.29
N VAL A 200 12.35 15.34 -8.04
CA VAL A 200 13.64 15.24 -7.37
C VAL A 200 14.66 14.54 -8.27
N ASP A 201 15.94 14.76 -8.03
CA ASP A 201 17.02 14.14 -8.79
C ASP A 201 17.06 12.63 -8.52
N ASP A 202 17.50 11.85 -9.51
CA ASP A 202 17.73 10.41 -9.33
C ASP A 202 19.11 10.17 -8.71
N LEU A 203 19.13 9.93 -7.41
CA LEU A 203 20.34 9.60 -6.65
C LEU A 203 20.56 8.09 -6.49
N GLY A 204 19.77 7.27 -7.20
CA GLY A 204 19.70 5.83 -6.99
C GLY A 204 18.85 5.46 -5.77
N THR A 205 18.70 4.18 -5.52
CA THR A 205 17.90 3.65 -4.41
C THR A 205 18.60 2.53 -3.68
N GLU A 206 18.46 2.51 -2.37
CA GLU A 206 18.89 1.43 -1.50
C GLU A 206 17.72 0.89 -0.69
N THR A 207 17.68 -0.42 -0.48
CA THR A 207 16.72 -1.05 0.41
C THR A 207 17.29 -2.35 0.95
N VAL A 208 17.03 -2.60 2.23
CA VAL A 208 17.32 -3.88 2.89
C VAL A 208 16.12 -4.83 2.90
N LEU A 209 14.99 -4.41 2.31
CA LEU A 209 13.78 -5.22 2.28
C LEU A 209 13.85 -6.26 1.17
N GLU A 210 13.71 -7.51 1.57
CA GLU A 210 13.63 -8.67 0.69
C GLU A 210 12.18 -9.18 0.58
N LYS A 211 11.92 -10.01 -0.44
CA LYS A 211 10.65 -10.68 -0.63
C LYS A 211 10.42 -11.67 0.52
N GLN A 212 9.35 -11.49 1.28
CA GLN A 212 9.05 -12.28 2.48
C GLN A 212 8.63 -13.73 2.17
N ASN A 213 7.98 -13.97 1.02
CA ASN A 213 7.53 -15.32 0.64
C ASN A 213 7.95 -15.60 -0.81
N THR A 214 8.78 -16.64 -0.99
CA THR A 214 9.28 -17.11 -2.29
C THR A 214 8.59 -18.38 -2.76
N ARG A 215 7.72 -18.99 -1.93
CA ARG A 215 6.99 -20.21 -2.26
C ARG A 215 5.97 -19.94 -3.37
N SER A 216 5.76 -20.96 -4.20
CA SER A 216 4.74 -20.94 -5.25
C SER A 216 3.33 -21.02 -4.67
N LEU A 217 2.34 -20.58 -5.45
CA LEU A 217 0.93 -20.59 -5.01
C LEU A 217 0.43 -22.01 -4.71
N HIS A 218 0.87 -23.01 -5.49
CA HIS A 218 0.44 -24.40 -5.30
C HIS A 218 1.01 -25.05 -4.04
N GLU A 219 2.14 -24.55 -3.51
CA GLU A 219 2.71 -25.03 -2.24
C GLU A 219 2.03 -24.38 -1.01
N VAL A 220 1.41 -23.23 -1.21
CA VAL A 220 0.85 -22.42 -0.12
C VAL A 220 -0.66 -22.58 -0.01
N ILE A 221 -1.36 -22.82 -1.13
CA ILE A 221 -2.81 -23.00 -1.16
C ILE A 221 -3.13 -24.49 -1.15
N GLU A 222 -3.73 -25.00 -0.07
CA GLU A 222 -4.06 -26.42 0.10
C GLU A 222 -4.95 -26.99 -0.99
N ASN A 223 -5.95 -26.21 -1.42
CA ASN A 223 -6.90 -26.61 -2.47
C ASN A 223 -6.66 -25.90 -3.81
N TYR A 224 -5.39 -25.66 -4.15
CA TYR A 224 -5.02 -24.88 -5.35
C TYR A 224 -5.62 -25.44 -6.64
N GLN A 225 -5.58 -26.75 -6.85
CA GLN A 225 -6.08 -27.36 -8.09
C GLN A 225 -7.62 -27.26 -8.23
N GLU A 226 -8.36 -27.41 -7.12
CA GLU A 226 -9.81 -27.18 -7.09
C GLU A 226 -10.13 -25.75 -7.55
N LEU A 227 -9.48 -24.77 -6.95
CA LEU A 227 -9.68 -23.36 -7.24
C LEU A 227 -9.26 -23.01 -8.67
N ARG A 228 -8.11 -23.49 -9.13
CA ARG A 228 -7.65 -23.28 -10.51
C ARG A 228 -8.67 -23.79 -11.52
N SER A 229 -9.24 -24.98 -11.29
CA SER A 229 -10.27 -25.55 -12.14
C SER A 229 -11.56 -24.71 -12.11
N ALA A 230 -12.01 -24.29 -10.94
CA ALA A 230 -13.21 -23.47 -10.78
C ALA A 230 -13.11 -22.09 -11.49
N PHE A 231 -11.91 -21.52 -11.56
CA PHE A 231 -11.68 -20.22 -12.18
C PHE A 231 -11.21 -20.28 -13.66
N THR A 232 -11.13 -21.47 -14.28
CA THR A 232 -10.59 -21.64 -15.65
C THR A 232 -11.27 -20.74 -16.67
N GLU A 233 -12.62 -20.67 -16.65
CA GLU A 233 -13.44 -19.87 -17.59
C GLU A 233 -13.70 -18.44 -17.10
N SER A 234 -13.07 -18.04 -15.99
CA SER A 234 -13.27 -16.71 -15.41
C SER A 234 -12.18 -15.72 -15.85
N PRO A 235 -12.40 -14.40 -15.79
CA PRO A 235 -11.37 -13.40 -16.03
C PRO A 235 -10.22 -13.47 -15.00
N TRP A 236 -10.38 -14.24 -13.94
CA TRP A 236 -9.42 -14.44 -12.87
C TRP A 236 -8.45 -15.61 -13.07
N SER A 237 -8.67 -16.43 -14.12
CA SER A 237 -7.83 -17.59 -14.45
C SER A 237 -6.32 -17.23 -14.49
N ARG A 238 -6.00 -16.06 -15.00
CA ARG A 238 -4.63 -15.54 -15.09
C ARG A 238 -3.90 -15.39 -13.75
N PHE A 239 -4.61 -15.38 -12.62
CA PHE A 239 -3.99 -15.27 -11.29
C PHE A 239 -3.47 -16.61 -10.77
N PHE A 240 -3.87 -17.73 -11.38
CA PHE A 240 -3.40 -19.07 -11.06
C PHE A 240 -2.14 -19.45 -11.86
N THR A 241 -1.24 -18.49 -12.03
CA THR A 241 0.10 -18.66 -12.62
C THR A 241 1.13 -18.23 -11.59
N ASP A 242 2.22 -18.98 -11.47
CA ASP A 242 3.34 -18.66 -10.58
C ASP A 242 4.20 -17.53 -11.11
#